data_f4eceda9539b2691d26a1ebdf7468421
#
_entry.id   f4eceda9539b2691d26a1ebdf7468421
#
_cell.length_a   1.000
_cell.length_b   1.000
_cell.length_c   1.000
_cell.angle_alpha   90.00
_cell.angle_beta   90.00
_cell.angle_gamma   90.00
#
_symmetry.space_group_name_H-M   'P 1'
#
loop_
_entity.id
_entity.type
_entity.pdbx_description
1 polymer ?
#
loop_
_entity_poly.entity_id
_entity_poly.type
_entity_poly.pdbx_seq_one_letter_code
_entity_poly.pdbx_strand_id
1 'polypeptide(L)'
;MKEYKATIRSVKGRLYVCMTVPKELRHILTGQIKRSTGTTDWDEAERRLPELAMQLRQLVSDTKSALDSQSLRDEVRELAINLKREKEFDLEGAGPEKLVQILRQLLLSENYDITHIGKFNLKSLVQNQQRLPAKFNRTDKETRASSIKKVRRLLGELDASENSFNALAVFWAKNKDWSRLKGKKAFQTQVATFVELMGDLDVEQITAVTLYNFAELMANEHGSANATIVNYIASISNVLNYAVRKGLVENNPAKGLDLRPYGKKALRRRPFPETMLRKLFQLELPDDIRMLWVILITTGMRLDEAALLSQSDIKVEKGIRYFDLTEALVKNAGSARKVPIPDVVIEPLDKYVKCRTSLRLFDFPLNADGKAQNAASKKSMRFIRKVTLDHALVTHSLRHSFKDMCRDAGVPEDLHDFITGHSGGDSASNYGEGHSLSTRYDALNSIKHDYLG
;
A
#
# COMPACT_ATOMS: atom_id res chain seq x y z
N MET A 1 -27.53 27.97 -18.09
CA MET A 1 -26.60 26.86 -17.96
C MET A 1 -27.26 25.81 -17.09
N LYS A 2 -27.38 24.51 -17.54
CA LYS A 2 -27.84 23.45 -16.64
C LYS A 2 -26.78 23.28 -15.53
N GLU A 3 -27.16 23.65 -14.33
CA GLU A 3 -26.26 23.53 -13.17
C GLU A 3 -26.05 22.06 -12.83
N TYR A 4 -24.82 21.59 -12.93
CA TYR A 4 -24.47 20.21 -12.57
C TYR A 4 -24.58 20.04 -11.06
N LYS A 5 -25.51 19.18 -10.64
CA LYS A 5 -25.80 18.96 -9.22
C LYS A 5 -24.68 18.11 -8.59
N ALA A 6 -24.07 18.67 -7.55
CA ALA A 6 -23.13 17.96 -6.69
C ALA A 6 -23.87 17.36 -5.50
N THR A 7 -23.50 16.16 -5.09
CA THR A 7 -24.11 15.44 -3.95
C THR A 7 -23.02 14.81 -3.09
N ILE A 8 -23.26 14.73 -1.77
CA ILE A 8 -22.39 14.00 -0.87
C ILE A 8 -22.75 12.49 -0.95
N ARG A 9 -21.71 11.64 -1.01
CA ARG A 9 -21.86 10.19 -0.96
C ARG A 9 -20.83 9.58 -0.04
N SER A 10 -21.26 8.57 0.72
CA SER A 10 -20.36 7.76 1.53
C SER A 10 -19.79 6.61 0.70
N VAL A 11 -18.46 6.48 0.70
CA VAL A 11 -17.74 5.37 0.05
C VAL A 11 -16.78 4.77 1.07
N LYS A 12 -17.05 3.55 1.49
CA LYS A 12 -16.27 2.84 2.52
C LYS A 12 -16.06 3.65 3.81
N GLY A 13 -17.13 4.33 4.28
CA GLY A 13 -17.12 5.12 5.52
C GLY A 13 -16.47 6.51 5.41
N ARG A 14 -16.11 6.95 4.21
CA ARG A 14 -15.61 8.32 3.95
C ARG A 14 -16.59 9.08 3.10
N LEU A 15 -16.73 10.37 3.36
CA LEU A 15 -17.64 11.24 2.63
C LEU A 15 -16.93 11.92 1.46
N TYR A 16 -17.60 11.95 0.32
CA TYR A 16 -17.10 12.56 -0.92
C TYR A 16 -18.19 13.44 -1.52
N VAL A 17 -17.82 14.61 -2.03
CA VAL A 17 -18.66 15.38 -2.95
C VAL A 17 -18.48 14.77 -4.34
N CYS A 18 -19.59 14.34 -4.92
CA CYS A 18 -19.63 13.67 -6.22
C CYS A 18 -20.43 14.50 -7.22
N MET A 19 -19.99 14.58 -8.45
CA MET A 19 -20.67 15.27 -9.54
C MET A 19 -20.68 14.37 -10.79
N THR A 20 -21.83 14.29 -11.45
CA THR A 20 -21.95 13.59 -12.73
C THR A 20 -21.36 14.42 -13.84
N VAL A 21 -20.48 13.84 -14.64
CA VAL A 21 -19.83 14.52 -15.77
C VAL A 21 -20.79 14.56 -16.96
N PRO A 22 -20.86 15.67 -17.70
CA PRO A 22 -21.59 15.78 -18.98
C PRO A 22 -21.20 14.67 -19.95
N LYS A 23 -22.16 14.20 -20.76
CA LYS A 23 -21.92 13.09 -21.70
C LYS A 23 -20.75 13.39 -22.63
N GLU A 24 -20.63 14.63 -23.08
CA GLU A 24 -19.61 15.12 -24.01
C GLU A 24 -18.18 15.00 -23.44
N LEU A 25 -18.03 15.04 -22.12
CA LEU A 25 -16.74 15.03 -21.46
C LEU A 25 -16.37 13.69 -20.83
N ARG A 26 -17.24 12.66 -20.95
CA ARG A 26 -17.02 11.35 -20.29
C ARG A 26 -15.88 10.54 -20.88
N HIS A 27 -15.48 10.83 -22.09
CA HIS A 27 -14.32 10.22 -22.73
C HIS A 27 -12.99 10.77 -22.17
N ILE A 28 -13.04 11.90 -21.47
CA ILE A 28 -11.91 12.58 -20.85
C ILE A 28 -11.95 12.45 -19.34
N LEU A 29 -13.08 12.86 -18.75
CA LEU A 29 -13.37 12.69 -17.35
C LEU A 29 -14.19 11.40 -17.16
N THR A 30 -13.99 10.68 -16.07
CA THR A 30 -14.87 9.52 -15.76
C THR A 30 -16.31 9.95 -15.70
N GLY A 31 -17.29 9.04 -15.91
CA GLY A 31 -18.72 9.38 -15.84
C GLY A 31 -19.17 10.08 -14.55
N GLN A 32 -18.36 10.00 -13.49
CA GLN A 32 -18.53 10.71 -12.23
C GLN A 32 -17.17 11.11 -11.68
N ILE A 33 -17.03 12.39 -11.30
CA ILE A 33 -15.88 12.94 -10.58
C ILE A 33 -16.22 13.13 -9.11
N LYS A 34 -15.22 13.00 -8.23
CA LYS A 34 -15.40 13.12 -6.78
C LYS A 34 -14.21 13.78 -6.11
N ARG A 35 -14.51 14.52 -5.02
CA ARG A 35 -13.52 15.09 -4.10
C ARG A 35 -13.82 14.64 -2.68
N SER A 36 -12.78 14.27 -1.93
CA SER A 36 -12.91 13.93 -0.52
C SER A 36 -13.30 15.17 0.28
N THR A 37 -14.24 15.03 1.22
CA THR A 37 -14.56 16.07 2.17
C THR A 37 -13.53 16.21 3.29
N GLY A 38 -12.63 15.22 3.44
CA GLY A 38 -11.64 15.17 4.52
C GLY A 38 -12.23 14.82 5.90
N THR A 39 -13.52 14.55 5.97
CA THR A 39 -14.24 14.23 7.21
C THR A 39 -15.15 13.02 7.04
N THR A 40 -15.55 12.42 8.15
CA THR A 40 -16.58 11.38 8.23
C THR A 40 -17.89 11.92 8.84
N ASP A 41 -17.86 13.16 9.29
CA ASP A 41 -19.02 13.86 9.82
C ASP A 41 -19.83 14.52 8.70
N TRP A 42 -21.16 14.30 8.70
CA TRP A 42 -22.06 14.75 7.65
C TRP A 42 -22.28 16.27 7.69
N ASP A 43 -22.38 16.85 8.88
CA ASP A 43 -22.63 18.29 9.03
C ASP A 43 -21.41 19.11 8.58
N GLU A 44 -20.22 18.60 8.88
CA GLU A 44 -18.98 19.20 8.39
C GLU A 44 -18.83 19.01 6.87
N ALA A 45 -19.21 17.86 6.34
CA ALA A 45 -19.20 17.59 4.90
C ALA A 45 -20.17 18.50 4.15
N GLU A 46 -21.36 18.78 4.70
CA GLU A 46 -22.34 19.72 4.14
C GLU A 46 -21.80 21.15 4.10
N ARG A 47 -21.10 21.60 5.14
CA ARG A 47 -20.46 22.93 5.14
C ARG A 47 -19.39 23.06 4.05
N ARG A 48 -18.68 21.99 3.72
CA ARG A 48 -17.64 21.97 2.67
C ARG A 48 -18.20 21.72 1.26
N LEU A 49 -19.47 21.31 1.15
CA LEU A 49 -20.11 21.00 -0.14
C LEU A 49 -20.04 22.15 -1.15
N PRO A 50 -20.36 23.44 -0.79
CA PRO A 50 -20.35 24.53 -1.76
C PRO A 50 -18.99 24.77 -2.39
N GLU A 51 -17.93 24.76 -1.58
CA GLU A 51 -16.55 24.97 -2.04
C GLU A 51 -16.08 23.82 -2.95
N LEU A 52 -16.26 22.58 -2.51
CA LEU A 52 -15.84 21.40 -3.26
C LEU A 52 -16.67 21.24 -4.55
N ALA A 53 -17.96 21.59 -4.52
CA ALA A 53 -18.79 21.60 -5.71
C ALA A 53 -18.34 22.68 -6.70
N MET A 54 -17.91 23.84 -6.24
CA MET A 54 -17.34 24.88 -7.09
C MET A 54 -16.05 24.41 -7.76
N GLN A 55 -15.15 23.75 -7.03
CA GLN A 55 -13.92 23.18 -7.58
C GLN A 55 -14.22 22.12 -8.65
N LEU A 56 -15.24 21.26 -8.45
CA LEU A 56 -15.64 20.26 -9.44
C LEU A 56 -16.28 20.90 -10.67
N ARG A 57 -17.09 21.95 -10.50
CA ARG A 57 -17.67 22.72 -11.62
C ARG A 57 -16.59 23.44 -12.42
N GLN A 58 -15.60 24.02 -11.73
CA GLN A 58 -14.47 24.68 -12.38
C GLN A 58 -13.69 23.67 -13.22
N LEU A 59 -13.40 22.48 -12.69
CA LEU A 59 -12.74 21.41 -13.45
C LEU A 59 -13.51 21.04 -14.72
N VAL A 60 -14.84 20.91 -14.65
CA VAL A 60 -15.69 20.62 -15.82
C VAL A 60 -15.66 21.78 -16.82
N SER A 61 -15.70 23.02 -16.34
CA SER A 61 -15.64 24.23 -17.18
C SER A 61 -14.30 24.38 -17.89
N ASP A 62 -13.19 24.21 -17.16
CA ASP A 62 -11.83 24.30 -17.70
C ASP A 62 -11.60 23.20 -18.75
N THR A 63 -12.10 21.99 -18.46
CA THR A 63 -12.07 20.86 -19.39
C THR A 63 -12.81 21.21 -20.69
N LYS A 64 -14.02 21.77 -20.57
CA LYS A 64 -14.82 22.15 -21.72
C LYS A 64 -14.14 23.26 -22.54
N SER A 65 -13.64 24.28 -21.86
CA SER A 65 -12.94 25.40 -22.51
C SER A 65 -11.66 24.97 -23.23
N ALA A 66 -10.90 24.04 -22.64
CA ALA A 66 -9.70 23.49 -23.27
C ALA A 66 -10.00 22.70 -24.55
N LEU A 67 -11.17 22.08 -24.62
CA LEU A 67 -11.59 21.25 -25.75
C LEU A 67 -12.29 22.02 -26.88
N ASP A 68 -13.01 23.09 -26.54
CA ASP A 68 -13.65 23.96 -27.51
C ASP A 68 -12.67 24.98 -28.09
N SER A 69 -11.40 24.97 -27.66
CA SER A 69 -10.44 25.99 -28.07
C SER A 69 -9.95 25.75 -29.51
N GLN A 70 -9.92 26.81 -30.28
CA GLN A 70 -9.28 26.85 -31.62
C GLN A 70 -7.81 26.38 -31.53
N SER A 71 -7.16 26.64 -30.39
CA SER A 71 -5.80 26.22 -30.07
C SER A 71 -5.57 24.69 -30.16
N LEU A 72 -6.52 23.86 -29.72
CA LEU A 72 -6.38 22.40 -29.80
C LEU A 72 -6.48 21.91 -31.28
N ARG A 73 -7.39 22.51 -32.07
CA ARG A 73 -7.52 22.20 -33.50
C ARG A 73 -6.25 22.57 -34.25
N ASP A 74 -5.69 23.73 -33.96
CA ASP A 74 -4.46 24.20 -34.58
C ASP A 74 -3.28 23.32 -34.23
N GLU A 75 -3.22 22.84 -32.99
CA GLU A 75 -2.21 21.91 -32.53
C GLU A 75 -2.31 20.53 -33.21
N VAL A 76 -3.52 19.96 -33.33
CA VAL A 76 -3.75 18.69 -34.02
C VAL A 76 -3.42 18.84 -35.54
N ARG A 77 -3.76 19.99 -36.17
CA ARG A 77 -3.42 20.29 -37.54
C ARG A 77 -1.89 20.34 -37.76
N GLU A 78 -1.17 21.03 -36.87
CA GLU A 78 0.30 21.08 -36.90
C GLU A 78 0.93 19.68 -36.78
N LEU A 79 0.40 18.84 -35.89
CA LEU A 79 0.86 17.46 -35.77
C LEU A 79 0.59 16.61 -37.02
N ALA A 80 -0.60 16.74 -37.62
CA ALA A 80 -0.93 16.05 -38.84
C ALA A 80 -0.01 16.48 -40.00
N ILE A 81 0.31 17.77 -40.12
CA ILE A 81 1.25 18.29 -41.11
C ILE A 81 2.66 17.71 -40.88
N ASN A 82 3.16 17.75 -39.67
CA ASN A 82 4.48 17.25 -39.29
C ASN A 82 4.66 15.76 -39.58
N LEU A 83 3.56 14.99 -39.47
CA LEU A 83 3.52 13.56 -39.77
C LEU A 83 3.17 13.29 -41.26
N LYS A 84 3.01 14.34 -42.11
CA LYS A 84 2.63 14.26 -43.51
C LYS A 84 1.28 13.55 -43.75
N ARG A 85 0.33 13.76 -42.82
CA ARG A 85 -1.01 13.16 -42.80
C ARG A 85 -2.15 14.19 -42.84
N GLU A 86 -1.86 15.47 -43.18
CA GLU A 86 -2.83 16.58 -43.19
C GLU A 86 -4.02 16.35 -44.12
N LYS A 87 -3.84 15.59 -45.19
CA LYS A 87 -4.90 15.28 -46.16
C LYS A 87 -5.82 14.14 -45.74
N GLU A 88 -5.47 13.41 -44.70
CA GLU A 88 -6.23 12.24 -44.23
C GLU A 88 -7.35 12.62 -43.26
N PHE A 89 -7.33 13.85 -42.72
CA PHE A 89 -8.24 14.25 -41.65
C PHE A 89 -8.91 15.59 -41.94
N ASP A 90 -10.24 15.59 -41.90
CA ASP A 90 -11.04 16.81 -41.88
C ASP A 90 -11.12 17.38 -40.46
N LEU A 91 -10.41 18.48 -40.21
CA LEU A 91 -10.34 19.18 -38.96
C LEU A 91 -11.33 20.33 -38.84
N GLU A 92 -11.99 20.74 -39.96
CA GLU A 92 -12.97 21.81 -39.91
C GLU A 92 -14.24 21.38 -39.16
N GLY A 93 -14.60 22.13 -38.14
CA GLY A 93 -15.75 21.80 -37.28
C GLY A 93 -15.54 20.57 -36.36
N ALA A 94 -14.34 19.97 -36.31
CA ALA A 94 -14.08 18.83 -35.48
C ALA A 94 -14.25 19.17 -33.99
N GLY A 95 -15.22 18.53 -33.33
CA GLY A 95 -15.38 18.55 -31.88
C GLY A 95 -14.33 17.72 -31.12
N PRO A 96 -14.30 17.83 -29.80
CA PRO A 96 -13.28 17.17 -28.96
C PRO A 96 -13.15 15.67 -29.21
N GLU A 97 -14.28 14.97 -29.40
CA GLU A 97 -14.28 13.52 -29.64
C GLU A 97 -13.59 13.15 -30.95
N LYS A 98 -13.87 13.92 -32.02
CA LYS A 98 -13.27 13.73 -33.32
C LYS A 98 -11.77 14.02 -33.30
N LEU A 99 -11.34 15.05 -32.56
CA LEU A 99 -9.93 15.38 -32.38
C LEU A 99 -9.15 14.26 -31.62
N VAL A 100 -9.74 13.66 -30.60
CA VAL A 100 -9.16 12.50 -29.90
C VAL A 100 -9.06 11.30 -30.82
N GLN A 101 -10.06 11.04 -31.66
CA GLN A 101 -10.01 9.96 -32.64
C GLN A 101 -8.90 10.19 -33.66
N ILE A 102 -8.75 11.42 -34.17
CA ILE A 102 -7.67 11.79 -35.11
C ILE A 102 -6.30 11.57 -34.45
N LEU A 103 -6.09 12.00 -33.21
CA LEU A 103 -4.83 11.76 -32.49
C LEU A 103 -4.50 10.27 -32.39
N ARG A 104 -5.50 9.42 -32.10
CA ARG A 104 -5.33 7.96 -32.08
C ARG A 104 -4.96 7.40 -33.44
N GLN A 105 -5.62 7.85 -34.50
CA GLN A 105 -5.32 7.44 -35.87
C GLN A 105 -3.91 7.88 -36.32
N LEU A 106 -3.46 9.06 -35.89
CA LEU A 106 -2.08 9.51 -36.12
C LEU A 106 -1.05 8.57 -35.46
N LEU A 107 -1.30 8.06 -34.27
CA LEU A 107 -0.41 7.07 -33.62
C LEU A 107 -0.44 5.73 -34.36
N LEU A 108 -1.63 5.22 -34.69
CA LEU A 108 -1.77 3.95 -35.43
C LEU A 108 -1.06 3.98 -36.76
N SER A 109 -1.14 5.12 -37.51
CA SER A 109 -0.47 5.28 -38.79
C SER A 109 1.07 5.26 -38.67
N GLU A 110 1.61 5.44 -37.48
CA GLU A 110 3.02 5.37 -37.15
C GLU A 110 3.45 4.04 -36.52
N ASN A 111 2.59 2.99 -36.63
CA ASN A 111 2.81 1.64 -36.07
C ASN A 111 2.96 1.59 -34.56
N TYR A 112 2.32 2.52 -33.83
CA TYR A 112 2.27 2.47 -32.39
C TYR A 112 1.10 1.61 -31.90
N ASP A 113 1.38 0.71 -30.96
CA ASP A 113 0.34 -0.06 -30.28
C ASP A 113 -0.42 0.84 -29.30
N ILE A 114 -1.71 1.06 -29.60
CA ILE A 114 -2.61 1.89 -28.76
C ILE A 114 -3.50 1.08 -27.83
N THR A 115 -3.31 -0.24 -27.75
CA THR A 115 -4.17 -1.14 -26.92
C THR A 115 -4.10 -0.79 -25.42
N HIS A 116 -3.03 -0.12 -24.99
CA HIS A 116 -2.80 0.29 -23.61
C HIS A 116 -3.01 1.78 -23.35
N ILE A 117 -3.49 2.55 -24.35
CA ILE A 117 -3.79 3.98 -24.15
C ILE A 117 -4.95 4.10 -23.16
N GLY A 118 -4.61 4.41 -21.92
CA GLY A 118 -5.53 4.69 -20.82
C GLY A 118 -6.32 5.99 -21.07
N LYS A 119 -7.09 6.37 -20.11
CA LYS A 119 -7.92 7.58 -20.15
C LYS A 119 -7.09 8.84 -20.35
N PHE A 120 -7.57 9.71 -21.24
CA PHE A 120 -7.01 11.02 -21.56
C PHE A 120 -6.66 11.84 -20.30
N ASN A 121 -5.43 12.34 -20.20
CA ASN A 121 -4.97 13.13 -19.06
C ASN A 121 -5.00 14.63 -19.36
N LEU A 122 -6.02 15.30 -18.85
CA LEU A 122 -6.27 16.72 -19.12
C LEU A 122 -5.32 17.69 -18.40
N LYS A 123 -4.72 17.28 -17.27
CA LYS A 123 -3.73 18.11 -16.56
C LYS A 123 -2.53 18.47 -17.45
N SER A 124 -2.12 17.53 -18.32
CA SER A 124 -1.00 17.77 -19.23
C SER A 124 -1.35 18.74 -20.37
N LEU A 125 -2.62 18.80 -20.80
CA LEU A 125 -3.11 19.76 -21.80
C LEU A 125 -3.12 21.20 -21.26
N VAL A 126 -3.63 21.40 -20.05
CA VAL A 126 -3.74 22.75 -19.44
C VAL A 126 -2.37 23.31 -19.05
N GLN A 127 -1.46 22.49 -18.55
CA GLN A 127 -0.11 22.92 -18.16
C GLN A 127 0.81 23.23 -19.35
N ASN A 128 0.55 22.67 -20.54
CA ASN A 128 1.38 22.86 -21.71
C ASN A 128 1.01 24.07 -22.58
N GLN A 129 -0.15 24.68 -22.42
CA GLN A 129 -0.49 25.93 -23.12
C GLN A 129 0.44 27.10 -22.79
N GLN A 130 1.21 27.02 -21.70
CA GLN A 130 2.11 28.10 -21.26
C GLN A 130 3.55 28.00 -21.78
N ARG A 131 3.93 26.95 -22.53
CA ARG A 131 5.31 26.77 -23.02
C ARG A 131 5.35 26.22 -24.44
N LEU A 132 5.09 27.08 -25.41
CA LEU A 132 5.48 26.82 -26.82
C LEU A 132 6.90 27.35 -27.05
N PRO A 133 7.88 26.51 -27.39
CA PRO A 133 9.18 27.00 -27.83
C PRO A 133 9.14 27.48 -29.28
N ALA A 134 9.90 28.54 -29.54
CA ALA A 134 10.09 29.13 -30.85
C ALA A 134 10.50 28.11 -31.95
N LYS A 135 10.14 28.41 -33.21
CA LYS A 135 10.45 27.63 -34.40
C LYS A 135 11.94 27.23 -34.42
N PHE A 136 12.21 25.93 -34.36
CA PHE A 136 13.55 25.38 -34.63
C PHE A 136 13.56 24.70 -36.00
N ASN A 137 14.58 24.98 -36.80
CA ASN A 137 14.91 24.21 -38.02
C ASN A 137 15.42 22.82 -37.59
N ARG A 138 14.52 21.84 -37.57
CA ARG A 138 14.84 20.43 -37.31
C ARG A 138 14.83 19.61 -38.60
N THR A 139 15.60 18.53 -38.63
CA THR A 139 15.52 17.55 -39.73
C THR A 139 14.14 16.90 -39.78
N ASP A 140 13.66 16.45 -40.94
CA ASP A 140 12.36 15.76 -41.08
C ASP A 140 12.18 14.61 -40.05
N LYS A 141 13.26 13.88 -39.78
CA LYS A 141 13.24 12.76 -38.83
C LYS A 141 13.06 13.23 -37.38
N GLU A 142 13.72 14.31 -36.98
CA GLU A 142 13.60 14.90 -35.65
C GLU A 142 12.22 15.56 -35.44
N THR A 143 11.69 16.22 -36.47
CA THR A 143 10.36 16.81 -36.44
C THR A 143 9.29 15.74 -36.28
N ARG A 144 9.41 14.62 -37.02
CA ARG A 144 8.48 13.48 -36.92
C ARG A 144 8.52 12.84 -35.55
N ALA A 145 9.70 12.53 -35.01
CA ALA A 145 9.84 11.97 -33.69
C ALA A 145 9.28 12.88 -32.58
N SER A 146 9.53 14.20 -32.69
CA SER A 146 8.98 15.19 -31.79
C SER A 146 7.44 15.27 -31.84
N SER A 147 6.87 15.15 -33.06
CA SER A 147 5.42 15.18 -33.24
C SER A 147 4.74 13.95 -32.68
N ILE A 148 5.30 12.76 -32.92
CA ILE A 148 4.81 11.50 -32.28
C ILE A 148 4.84 11.61 -30.80
N LYS A 149 5.94 12.13 -30.22
CA LYS A 149 6.09 12.38 -28.79
C LYS A 149 4.97 13.29 -28.25
N LYS A 150 4.64 14.35 -28.99
CA LYS A 150 3.58 15.29 -28.64
C LYS A 150 2.19 14.65 -28.73
N VAL A 151 1.91 13.83 -29.77
CA VAL A 151 0.63 13.09 -29.88
C VAL A 151 0.44 12.14 -28.71
N ARG A 152 1.45 11.34 -28.37
CA ARG A 152 1.40 10.44 -27.20
C ARG A 152 1.12 11.17 -25.91
N ARG A 153 1.74 12.35 -25.72
CA ARG A 153 1.53 13.19 -24.54
C ARG A 153 0.10 13.76 -24.48
N LEU A 154 -0.45 14.21 -25.62
CA LEU A 154 -1.82 14.71 -25.71
C LEU A 154 -2.85 13.62 -25.43
N LEU A 155 -2.58 12.37 -25.80
CA LEU A 155 -3.42 11.23 -25.50
C LEU A 155 -3.28 10.72 -24.05
N GLY A 156 -2.41 11.34 -23.24
CA GLY A 156 -2.16 10.90 -21.86
C GLY A 156 -1.32 9.63 -21.78
N GLU A 157 -0.74 9.17 -22.89
CA GLU A 157 0.44 8.36 -22.82
C GLU A 157 1.55 9.24 -22.26
N LEU A 158 1.95 8.97 -21.03
CA LEU A 158 3.22 9.45 -20.55
C LEU A 158 4.25 8.91 -21.53
N ASP A 159 4.93 9.82 -22.21
CA ASP A 159 6.12 9.49 -22.98
C ASP A 159 7.15 9.06 -21.94
N ALA A 160 7.02 7.80 -21.53
CA ALA A 160 7.97 7.18 -20.66
C ALA A 160 9.28 7.16 -21.45
N SER A 161 10.07 8.19 -21.29
CA SER A 161 11.49 8.08 -21.56
C SER A 161 11.92 6.75 -20.95
N GLU A 162 12.78 5.98 -21.61
CA GLU A 162 13.31 4.73 -21.02
C GLU A 162 13.88 5.01 -19.62
N ASN A 163 14.13 6.27 -19.30
CA ASN A 163 14.63 6.80 -18.03
C ASN A 163 13.51 7.37 -17.13
N SER A 164 12.23 7.27 -17.51
CA SER A 164 11.16 7.71 -16.62
C SER A 164 11.11 6.84 -15.36
N PHE A 165 10.70 7.44 -14.26
CA PHE A 165 10.58 6.74 -12.98
C PHE A 165 9.67 5.51 -13.09
N ASN A 166 8.53 5.62 -13.77
CA ASN A 166 7.61 4.52 -13.94
C ASN A 166 8.19 3.38 -14.80
N ALA A 167 8.84 3.70 -15.91
CA ALA A 167 9.49 2.70 -16.77
C ALA A 167 10.55 1.92 -16.01
N LEU A 168 11.41 2.61 -15.25
CA LEU A 168 12.43 1.98 -14.40
C LEU A 168 11.82 1.19 -13.24
N ALA A 169 10.72 1.66 -12.64
CA ALA A 169 10.02 0.94 -11.58
C ALA A 169 9.41 -0.38 -12.10
N VAL A 170 8.79 -0.35 -13.28
CA VAL A 170 8.24 -1.55 -13.94
C VAL A 170 9.35 -2.55 -14.23
N PHE A 171 10.45 -2.09 -14.83
CA PHE A 171 11.60 -2.93 -15.14
C PHE A 171 12.22 -3.52 -13.85
N TRP A 172 12.45 -2.69 -12.84
CA TRP A 172 12.97 -3.14 -11.55
C TRP A 172 12.07 -4.18 -10.89
N ALA A 173 10.74 -3.94 -10.90
CA ALA A 173 9.77 -4.85 -10.32
C ALA A 173 9.68 -6.20 -11.06
N LYS A 174 9.89 -6.20 -12.38
CA LYS A 174 9.92 -7.43 -13.20
C LYS A 174 11.13 -8.30 -12.88
N ASN A 175 12.27 -7.67 -12.63
CA ASN A 175 13.55 -8.36 -12.40
C ASN A 175 13.85 -8.64 -10.92
N LYS A 176 12.97 -8.20 -10.00
CA LYS A 176 13.08 -8.49 -8.57
C LYS A 176 12.43 -9.83 -8.25
N ASP A 177 13.15 -10.67 -7.51
CA ASP A 177 12.55 -11.83 -6.86
C ASP A 177 11.63 -11.38 -5.72
N TRP A 178 10.33 -11.61 -5.89
CA TRP A 178 9.30 -11.26 -4.92
C TRP A 178 8.95 -12.49 -4.10
N SER A 179 9.50 -12.60 -2.92
CA SER A 179 9.14 -13.65 -1.96
C SER A 179 7.65 -13.67 -1.59
N ARG A 180 6.89 -12.58 -1.86
CA ARG A 180 5.46 -12.44 -1.52
C ARG A 180 4.73 -11.53 -2.51
N LEU A 181 3.56 -11.99 -2.96
CA LEU A 181 2.65 -11.21 -3.83
C LEU A 181 2.21 -9.89 -3.18
N LYS A 182 1.99 -9.89 -1.85
CA LYS A 182 1.63 -8.66 -1.11
C LYS A 182 2.70 -7.58 -1.22
N GLY A 183 3.97 -7.95 -1.16
CA GLY A 183 5.10 -7.01 -1.31
C GLY A 183 5.12 -6.38 -2.70
N LYS A 184 4.92 -7.18 -3.74
CA LYS A 184 4.82 -6.71 -5.13
C LYS A 184 3.67 -5.74 -5.31
N LYS A 185 2.46 -6.09 -4.83
CA LYS A 185 1.27 -5.22 -4.90
C LYS A 185 1.46 -3.92 -4.13
N ALA A 186 2.06 -3.97 -2.94
CA ALA A 186 2.35 -2.76 -2.15
C ALA A 186 3.31 -1.83 -2.91
N PHE A 187 4.39 -2.35 -3.46
CA PHE A 187 5.33 -1.60 -4.29
C PHE A 187 4.63 -0.96 -5.50
N GLN A 188 3.83 -1.73 -6.24
CA GLN A 188 3.08 -1.22 -7.39
C GLN A 188 2.14 -0.07 -7.00
N THR A 189 1.43 -0.21 -5.86
CA THR A 189 0.57 0.86 -5.34
C THR A 189 1.38 2.10 -4.98
N GLN A 190 2.54 1.94 -4.36
CA GLN A 190 3.40 3.04 -3.93
C GLN A 190 3.98 3.80 -5.13
N VAL A 191 4.43 3.08 -6.16
CA VAL A 191 4.88 3.68 -7.43
C VAL A 191 3.74 4.42 -8.11
N ALA A 192 2.58 3.78 -8.25
CA ALA A 192 1.42 4.39 -8.90
C ALA A 192 0.97 5.68 -8.18
N THR A 193 0.98 5.70 -6.84
CA THR A 193 0.65 6.90 -6.06
C THR A 193 1.69 8.00 -6.27
N PHE A 194 2.99 7.67 -6.32
CA PHE A 194 4.03 8.67 -6.60
C PHE A 194 3.84 9.29 -7.98
N VAL A 195 3.62 8.47 -9.00
CA VAL A 195 3.37 8.93 -10.38
C VAL A 195 2.06 9.73 -10.46
N GLU A 196 1.02 9.33 -9.73
CA GLU A 196 -0.25 10.07 -9.68
C GLU A 196 -0.09 11.48 -9.10
N LEU A 197 0.71 11.63 -8.03
CA LEU A 197 0.86 12.90 -7.31
C LEU A 197 1.92 13.81 -7.94
N MET A 198 3.03 13.24 -8.41
CA MET A 198 4.19 14.00 -8.88
C MET A 198 4.32 14.05 -10.42
N GLY A 199 3.57 13.19 -11.13
CA GLY A 199 3.78 12.91 -12.55
C GLY A 199 4.85 11.84 -12.77
N ASP A 200 4.90 11.29 -14.00
CA ASP A 200 5.97 10.38 -14.40
C ASP A 200 7.20 11.18 -14.86
N LEU A 201 8.04 11.51 -13.88
CA LEU A 201 9.25 12.32 -14.08
C LEU A 201 10.40 11.44 -14.60
N ASP A 202 11.28 12.00 -15.41
CA ASP A 202 12.58 11.39 -15.65
C ASP A 202 13.38 11.36 -14.32
N VAL A 203 14.12 10.28 -14.08
CA VAL A 203 14.82 10.09 -12.79
C VAL A 203 15.82 11.20 -12.48
N GLU A 204 16.38 11.86 -13.49
CA GLU A 204 17.25 13.02 -13.35
C GLU A 204 16.52 14.26 -12.77
N GLN A 205 15.21 14.34 -12.98
CA GLN A 205 14.37 15.44 -12.48
C GLN A 205 13.89 15.22 -11.04
N ILE A 206 14.07 14.00 -10.51
CA ILE A 206 13.69 13.69 -9.14
C ILE A 206 14.78 14.14 -8.19
N THR A 207 14.49 15.20 -7.46
CA THR A 207 15.40 15.79 -6.46
C THR A 207 14.91 15.52 -5.03
N ALA A 208 15.70 15.86 -4.03
CA ALA A 208 15.25 15.85 -2.64
C ALA A 208 14.01 16.73 -2.43
N VAL A 209 13.92 17.88 -3.11
CA VAL A 209 12.75 18.77 -3.06
C VAL A 209 11.52 18.08 -3.60
N THR A 210 11.62 17.35 -4.71
CA THR A 210 10.52 16.55 -5.27
C THR A 210 9.98 15.54 -4.24
N LEU A 211 10.89 14.89 -3.51
CA LEU A 211 10.52 13.87 -2.51
C LEU A 211 9.94 14.50 -1.23
N TYR A 212 10.40 15.67 -0.82
CA TYR A 212 9.78 16.42 0.27
C TYR A 212 8.37 16.90 -0.09
N ASN A 213 8.17 17.43 -1.30
CA ASN A 213 6.84 17.83 -1.79
C ASN A 213 5.88 16.62 -1.82
N PHE A 214 6.36 15.45 -2.26
CA PHE A 214 5.59 14.22 -2.20
C PHE A 214 5.22 13.84 -0.75
N ALA A 215 6.17 13.92 0.18
CA ALA A 215 5.92 13.64 1.59
C ALA A 215 4.88 14.58 2.20
N GLU A 216 4.94 15.86 1.84
CA GLU A 216 3.96 16.88 2.25
C GLU A 216 2.56 16.60 1.72
N LEU A 217 2.42 16.29 0.42
CA LEU A 217 1.14 15.90 -0.18
C LEU A 217 0.55 14.66 0.49
N MET A 218 1.38 13.65 0.76
CA MET A 218 0.96 12.45 1.47
C MET A 218 0.50 12.74 2.90
N ALA A 219 1.15 13.68 3.59
CA ALA A 219 0.78 14.08 4.95
C ALA A 219 -0.52 14.88 4.98
N ASN A 220 -0.63 15.91 4.13
CA ASN A 220 -1.68 16.93 4.19
C ASN A 220 -2.95 16.49 3.43
N GLU A 221 -2.82 15.99 2.22
CA GLU A 221 -3.98 15.61 1.40
C GLU A 221 -4.46 14.18 1.68
N HIS A 222 -3.54 13.24 1.91
CA HIS A 222 -3.89 11.85 2.17
C HIS A 222 -3.98 11.51 3.67
N GLY A 223 -3.60 12.43 4.57
CA GLY A 223 -3.60 12.21 6.01
C GLY A 223 -2.74 11.02 6.46
N SER A 224 -1.70 10.71 5.69
CA SER A 224 -0.87 9.52 5.90
C SER A 224 -0.08 9.61 7.20
N ALA A 225 0.10 8.46 7.86
CA ALA A 225 1.03 8.36 8.98
C ALA A 225 2.48 8.44 8.49
N ASN A 226 3.38 9.00 9.30
CA ASN A 226 4.81 9.12 8.98
C ASN A 226 5.43 7.78 8.51
N ALA A 227 5.18 6.68 9.22
CA ALA A 227 5.67 5.36 8.83
C ALA A 227 5.19 4.91 7.44
N THR A 228 3.99 5.33 7.01
CA THR A 228 3.49 5.09 5.66
C THR A 228 4.29 5.88 4.64
N ILE A 229 4.52 7.17 4.89
CA ILE A 229 5.32 8.05 4.00
C ILE A 229 6.74 7.50 3.85
N VAL A 230 7.38 7.11 4.96
CA VAL A 230 8.71 6.48 4.94
C VAL A 230 8.73 5.22 4.07
N ASN A 231 7.71 4.36 4.15
CA ASN A 231 7.61 3.17 3.31
C ASN A 231 7.45 3.50 1.82
N TYR A 232 6.71 4.55 1.47
CA TYR A 232 6.60 5.02 0.09
C TYR A 232 7.95 5.52 -0.43
N ILE A 233 8.61 6.39 0.32
CA ILE A 233 9.96 6.90 -0.02
C ILE A 233 10.97 5.74 -0.13
N ALA A 234 10.90 4.72 0.72
CA ALA A 234 11.76 3.56 0.63
C ALA A 234 11.56 2.79 -0.69
N SER A 235 10.32 2.66 -1.17
CA SER A 235 10.04 2.04 -2.46
C SER A 235 10.54 2.88 -3.64
N ILE A 236 10.35 4.19 -3.58
CA ILE A 236 10.91 5.14 -4.56
C ILE A 236 12.44 5.05 -4.56
N SER A 237 13.06 5.05 -3.38
CA SER A 237 14.50 4.91 -3.20
C SER A 237 15.08 3.64 -3.83
N ASN A 238 14.34 2.53 -3.82
CA ASN A 238 14.78 1.30 -4.49
C ASN A 238 14.90 1.48 -6.01
N VAL A 239 13.96 2.19 -6.63
CA VAL A 239 14.00 2.50 -8.06
C VAL A 239 15.15 3.48 -8.36
N LEU A 240 15.33 4.50 -7.54
CA LEU A 240 16.42 5.47 -7.68
C LEU A 240 17.81 4.83 -7.46
N ASN A 241 17.94 3.87 -6.53
CA ASN A 241 19.16 3.07 -6.41
C ASN A 241 19.43 2.24 -7.67
N TYR A 242 18.36 1.76 -8.35
CA TYR A 242 18.53 1.08 -9.63
C TYR A 242 19.00 2.07 -10.72
N ALA A 243 18.44 3.28 -10.76
CA ALA A 243 18.89 4.34 -11.67
C ALA A 243 20.38 4.71 -11.48
N VAL A 244 20.83 4.81 -10.22
CA VAL A 244 22.27 5.01 -9.89
C VAL A 244 23.12 3.87 -10.46
N ARG A 245 22.72 2.61 -10.24
CA ARG A 245 23.47 1.45 -10.78
C ARG A 245 23.50 1.41 -12.32
N LYS A 246 22.54 2.05 -12.97
CA LYS A 246 22.51 2.20 -14.43
C LYS A 246 23.28 3.41 -14.95
N GLY A 247 23.84 4.23 -14.05
CA GLY A 247 24.54 5.46 -14.42
C GLY A 247 23.62 6.58 -14.93
N LEU A 248 22.30 6.49 -14.68
CA LEU A 248 21.32 7.50 -15.08
C LEU A 248 21.33 8.72 -14.17
N VAL A 249 21.70 8.53 -12.91
CA VAL A 249 21.87 9.58 -11.90
C VAL A 249 23.10 9.26 -11.06
N GLU A 250 23.81 10.28 -10.61
CA GLU A 250 25.02 10.10 -9.80
C GLU A 250 24.69 9.61 -8.39
N ASN A 251 23.67 10.17 -7.79
CA ASN A 251 23.29 9.92 -6.40
C ASN A 251 21.78 9.68 -6.27
N ASN A 252 21.42 8.91 -5.24
CA ASN A 252 20.02 8.72 -4.89
C ASN A 252 19.54 9.86 -3.98
N PRO A 253 18.65 10.76 -4.45
CA PRO A 253 18.16 11.90 -3.68
C PRO A 253 17.26 11.52 -2.50
N ALA A 254 16.82 10.25 -2.41
CA ALA A 254 16.05 9.75 -1.27
C ALA A 254 16.93 9.38 -0.07
N LYS A 255 18.27 9.39 -0.22
CA LYS A 255 19.16 9.12 0.91
C LYS A 255 19.33 10.36 1.78
N GLY A 256 19.28 10.16 3.08
CA GLY A 256 19.50 11.24 4.07
C GLY A 256 18.32 12.19 4.26
N LEU A 257 17.14 11.91 3.69
CA LEU A 257 15.95 12.74 3.91
C LEU A 257 15.49 12.66 5.38
N ASP A 258 15.23 13.81 5.98
CA ASP A 258 14.55 13.89 7.27
C ASP A 258 13.02 13.92 7.05
N LEU A 259 12.39 12.77 7.20
CA LEU A 259 10.95 12.61 7.05
C LEU A 259 10.17 12.72 8.37
N ARG A 260 10.83 12.94 9.50
CA ARG A 260 10.20 13.03 10.83
C ARG A 260 9.10 14.10 10.95
N PRO A 261 9.21 15.25 10.27
CA PRO A 261 8.17 16.28 10.33
C PRO A 261 6.87 15.91 9.59
N TYR A 262 6.91 14.96 8.67
CA TYR A 262 5.80 14.68 7.76
C TYR A 262 4.89 13.56 8.29
N GLY A 263 3.60 13.84 8.29
CA GLY A 263 2.55 12.88 8.67
C GLY A 263 2.39 12.67 10.17
N LYS A 264 1.31 11.98 10.53
CA LYS A 264 0.98 11.71 11.93
C LYS A 264 1.94 10.66 12.51
N LYS A 265 2.37 10.84 13.76
CA LYS A 265 3.12 9.80 14.47
C LYS A 265 2.28 8.52 14.53
N ALA A 266 2.89 7.39 14.22
CA ALA A 266 2.22 6.10 14.37
C ALA A 266 1.85 5.88 15.85
N LEU A 267 0.63 5.40 16.08
CA LEU A 267 0.20 5.02 17.40
C LEU A 267 1.04 3.83 17.89
N ARG A 268 1.84 4.05 18.93
CA ARG A 268 2.67 2.99 19.53
C ARG A 268 1.76 1.93 20.13
N ARG A 269 1.87 0.69 19.70
CA ARG A 269 1.19 -0.45 20.30
C ARG A 269 1.71 -0.67 21.70
N ARG A 270 0.80 -1.04 22.62
CA ARG A 270 1.11 -1.26 24.04
C ARG A 270 0.70 -2.66 24.46
N PRO A 271 1.30 -3.24 25.52
CA PRO A 271 0.82 -4.44 26.17
C PRO A 271 -0.56 -4.19 26.82
N PHE A 272 -1.33 -5.23 27.00
CA PHE A 272 -2.53 -5.16 27.84
C PHE A 272 -2.14 -5.12 29.31
N PRO A 273 -2.68 -4.20 30.11
CA PRO A 273 -2.60 -4.29 31.57
C PRO A 273 -3.24 -5.59 32.06
N GLU A 274 -2.75 -6.16 33.15
CA GLU A 274 -3.26 -7.42 33.71
C GLU A 274 -4.77 -7.37 34.02
N THR A 275 -5.26 -6.25 34.55
CA THR A 275 -6.70 -6.04 34.80
C THR A 275 -7.54 -6.15 33.52
N MET A 276 -6.97 -5.80 32.41
CA MET A 276 -7.64 -5.87 31.11
C MET A 276 -7.53 -7.27 30.51
N LEU A 277 -6.40 -7.98 30.73
CA LEU A 277 -6.29 -9.40 30.38
C LEU A 277 -7.35 -10.24 31.13
N ARG A 278 -7.53 -10.02 32.41
CA ARG A 278 -8.60 -10.68 33.18
C ARG A 278 -9.98 -10.45 32.57
N LYS A 279 -10.32 -9.21 32.21
CA LYS A 279 -11.58 -8.90 31.50
C LYS A 279 -11.69 -9.58 30.13
N LEU A 280 -10.60 -9.65 29.36
CA LEU A 280 -10.59 -10.29 28.05
C LEU A 280 -10.86 -11.80 28.16
N PHE A 281 -10.22 -12.49 29.11
CA PHE A 281 -10.37 -13.93 29.29
C PHE A 281 -11.65 -14.33 30.04
N GLN A 282 -12.33 -13.39 30.71
CA GLN A 282 -13.68 -13.58 31.30
C GLN A 282 -14.81 -13.46 30.23
N LEU A 283 -14.53 -12.95 29.02
CA LEU A 283 -15.54 -12.91 27.97
C LEU A 283 -15.96 -14.32 27.54
N GLU A 284 -17.22 -14.46 27.15
CA GLU A 284 -17.67 -15.60 26.36
C GLU A 284 -17.03 -15.49 24.96
N LEU A 285 -15.99 -16.26 24.76
CA LEU A 285 -15.22 -16.30 23.51
C LEU A 285 -15.55 -17.60 22.77
N PRO A 286 -15.65 -17.54 21.42
CA PRO A 286 -15.58 -18.75 20.61
C PRO A 286 -14.28 -19.51 20.90
N ASP A 287 -14.35 -20.85 20.90
CA ASP A 287 -13.22 -21.70 21.28
C ASP A 287 -11.95 -21.42 20.47
N ASP A 288 -12.12 -21.12 19.16
CA ASP A 288 -11.00 -20.78 18.28
C ASP A 288 -10.32 -19.45 18.68
N ILE A 289 -11.08 -18.46 19.15
CA ILE A 289 -10.51 -17.19 19.62
C ILE A 289 -9.87 -17.34 20.98
N ARG A 290 -10.53 -18.09 21.90
CA ARG A 290 -9.97 -18.38 23.23
C ARG A 290 -8.63 -19.11 23.09
N MET A 291 -8.59 -20.20 22.31
CA MET A 291 -7.37 -20.98 22.12
C MET A 291 -6.27 -20.18 21.42
N LEU A 292 -6.62 -19.41 20.39
CA LEU A 292 -5.67 -18.52 19.73
C LEU A 292 -5.04 -17.52 20.69
N TRP A 293 -5.85 -16.88 21.54
CA TRP A 293 -5.34 -15.92 22.53
C TRP A 293 -4.48 -16.59 23.61
N VAL A 294 -4.86 -17.78 24.08
CA VAL A 294 -4.05 -18.57 25.00
C VAL A 294 -2.67 -18.84 24.38
N ILE A 295 -2.61 -19.35 23.17
CA ILE A 295 -1.33 -19.60 22.48
C ILE A 295 -0.52 -18.31 22.34
N LEU A 296 -1.13 -17.21 21.91
CA LEU A 296 -0.43 -15.93 21.69
C LEU A 296 0.16 -15.35 22.98
N ILE A 297 -0.59 -15.41 24.11
CA ILE A 297 -0.17 -14.79 25.36
C ILE A 297 0.81 -15.66 26.14
N THR A 298 0.82 -16.97 25.92
CA THR A 298 1.69 -17.91 26.65
C THR A 298 2.98 -18.26 25.91
N THR A 299 3.03 -18.01 24.60
CA THR A 299 4.19 -18.36 23.76
C THR A 299 4.81 -17.15 23.05
N GLY A 300 4.11 -16.03 22.99
CA GLY A 300 4.52 -14.84 22.27
C GLY A 300 4.67 -15.03 20.74
N MET A 301 4.09 -16.08 20.15
CA MET A 301 4.12 -16.32 18.70
C MET A 301 3.53 -15.15 17.93
N ARG A 302 3.92 -15.01 16.65
CA ARG A 302 3.24 -14.05 15.75
C ARG A 302 1.83 -14.58 15.45
N LEU A 303 0.87 -13.65 15.31
CA LEU A 303 -0.53 -14.00 15.04
C LEU A 303 -0.68 -14.94 13.83
N ASP A 304 0.10 -14.73 12.77
CA ASP A 304 0.02 -15.56 11.58
C ASP A 304 0.61 -16.97 11.82
N GLU A 305 1.69 -17.05 12.59
CA GLU A 305 2.30 -18.33 13.01
C GLU A 305 1.28 -19.17 13.78
N ALA A 306 0.67 -18.58 14.80
CA ALA A 306 -0.34 -19.27 15.61
C ALA A 306 -1.60 -19.64 14.80
N ALA A 307 -2.11 -18.72 13.98
CA ALA A 307 -3.34 -18.92 13.22
C ALA A 307 -3.22 -19.95 12.08
N LEU A 308 -1.99 -20.29 11.66
CA LEU A 308 -1.70 -21.28 10.62
C LEU A 308 -1.37 -22.67 11.18
N LEU A 309 -1.21 -22.82 12.50
CA LEU A 309 -0.89 -24.11 13.11
C LEU A 309 -1.86 -25.21 12.69
N SER A 310 -1.31 -26.39 12.48
CA SER A 310 -2.03 -27.64 12.27
C SER A 310 -1.75 -28.62 13.42
N GLN A 311 -2.54 -29.68 13.50
CA GLN A 311 -2.33 -30.74 14.49
C GLN A 311 -0.96 -31.43 14.31
N SER A 312 -0.48 -31.54 13.07
CA SER A 312 0.83 -32.12 12.74
C SER A 312 2.02 -31.27 13.19
N ASP A 313 1.80 -29.99 13.53
CA ASP A 313 2.85 -29.11 14.05
C ASP A 313 3.05 -29.26 15.56
N ILE A 314 2.16 -30.02 16.23
CA ILE A 314 2.31 -30.37 17.64
C ILE A 314 3.18 -31.61 17.72
N LYS A 315 4.39 -31.48 18.24
CA LYS A 315 5.38 -32.56 18.34
C LYS A 315 5.87 -32.75 19.76
N VAL A 316 6.56 -33.86 19.99
CA VAL A 316 7.16 -34.18 21.30
C VAL A 316 8.64 -34.53 21.09
N GLU A 317 9.50 -33.96 21.91
CA GLU A 317 10.92 -34.28 21.98
C GLU A 317 11.36 -34.31 23.43
N LYS A 318 11.97 -35.44 23.84
CA LYS A 318 12.40 -35.65 25.25
C LYS A 318 11.33 -35.37 26.29
N GLY A 319 10.07 -35.75 26.00
CA GLY A 319 8.94 -35.51 26.88
C GLY A 319 8.32 -34.10 26.83
N ILE A 320 8.94 -33.15 26.17
CA ILE A 320 8.45 -31.77 26.02
C ILE A 320 7.61 -31.66 24.76
N ARG A 321 6.37 -31.20 24.89
CA ARG A 321 5.52 -30.87 23.74
C ARG A 321 5.87 -29.48 23.24
N TYR A 322 5.84 -29.31 21.90
CA TYR A 322 6.17 -28.04 21.26
C TYR A 322 5.43 -27.84 19.94
N PHE A 323 5.27 -26.61 19.53
CA PHE A 323 4.88 -26.22 18.17
C PHE A 323 6.13 -26.15 17.29
N ASP A 324 6.15 -26.93 16.20
CA ASP A 324 7.23 -26.94 15.22
C ASP A 324 6.96 -25.91 14.14
N LEU A 325 7.54 -24.73 14.28
CA LEU A 325 7.39 -23.65 13.32
C LEU A 325 8.40 -23.82 12.18
N THR A 326 7.96 -24.52 11.14
CA THR A 326 8.75 -24.70 9.91
C THR A 326 8.86 -23.42 9.10
N GLU A 327 9.76 -23.38 8.10
CA GLU A 327 9.93 -22.23 7.21
C GLU A 327 8.63 -21.81 6.49
N ALA A 328 7.73 -22.76 6.22
CA ALA A 328 6.43 -22.49 5.58
C ALA A 328 5.50 -21.64 6.46
N LEU A 329 5.61 -21.75 7.79
CA LEU A 329 4.77 -21.04 8.75
C LEU A 329 5.31 -19.65 9.11
N VAL A 330 6.62 -19.42 8.98
CA VAL A 330 7.27 -18.19 9.45
C VAL A 330 7.43 -17.15 8.35
N LYS A 331 7.73 -15.93 8.78
CA LYS A 331 7.93 -14.80 7.86
C LYS A 331 9.26 -14.85 7.12
N ASN A 332 10.32 -15.29 7.81
CA ASN A 332 11.69 -15.42 7.29
C ASN A 332 12.20 -16.80 7.69
N ALA A 333 12.97 -17.46 6.85
CA ALA A 333 13.54 -18.78 7.14
C ALA A 333 14.27 -18.84 8.50
N GLY A 334 15.04 -17.81 8.84
CA GLY A 334 15.72 -17.70 10.14
C GLY A 334 14.78 -17.54 11.37
N SER A 335 13.46 -17.48 11.18
CA SER A 335 12.48 -17.51 12.27
C SER A 335 11.88 -18.89 12.53
N ALA A 336 12.29 -19.92 11.76
CA ALA A 336 11.90 -21.30 11.99
C ALA A 336 12.45 -21.76 13.35
N ARG A 337 11.60 -22.34 14.18
CA ARG A 337 11.96 -22.70 15.55
C ARG A 337 10.94 -23.64 16.19
N LYS A 338 11.37 -24.36 17.21
CA LYS A 338 10.52 -25.13 18.10
C LYS A 338 10.07 -24.23 19.25
N VAL A 339 8.76 -24.06 19.46
CA VAL A 339 8.19 -23.27 20.55
C VAL A 339 7.57 -24.22 21.57
N PRO A 340 8.13 -24.40 22.77
CA PRO A 340 7.56 -25.27 23.79
C PRO A 340 6.13 -24.87 24.14
N ILE A 341 5.30 -25.85 24.48
CA ILE A 341 3.93 -25.64 24.95
C ILE A 341 3.97 -25.62 26.47
N PRO A 342 3.67 -24.48 27.14
CA PRO A 342 3.65 -24.44 28.59
C PRO A 342 2.57 -25.34 29.19
N ASP A 343 2.78 -25.85 30.42
CA ASP A 343 1.88 -26.78 31.07
C ASP A 343 0.45 -26.28 31.17
N VAL A 344 0.28 -25.00 31.43
CA VAL A 344 -1.04 -24.32 31.52
C VAL A 344 -1.84 -24.43 30.21
N VAL A 345 -1.20 -24.68 29.08
CA VAL A 345 -1.82 -24.78 27.75
C VAL A 345 -2.16 -26.23 27.40
N ILE A 346 -1.49 -27.21 27.97
CA ILE A 346 -1.58 -28.62 27.54
C ILE A 346 -3.01 -29.16 27.59
N GLU A 347 -3.65 -29.08 28.77
CA GLU A 347 -5.02 -29.60 28.94
C GLU A 347 -6.07 -28.83 28.08
N PRO A 348 -6.09 -27.51 28.06
CA PRO A 348 -6.98 -26.74 27.18
C PRO A 348 -6.76 -27.07 25.70
N LEU A 349 -5.51 -27.24 25.27
CA LEU A 349 -5.17 -27.57 23.88
C LEU A 349 -5.67 -28.97 23.53
N ASP A 350 -5.49 -29.97 24.39
CA ASP A 350 -5.96 -31.33 24.15
C ASP A 350 -7.49 -31.40 24.06
N LYS A 351 -8.20 -30.68 24.92
CA LYS A 351 -9.67 -30.55 24.81
C LYS A 351 -10.07 -29.92 23.48
N TYR A 352 -9.40 -28.86 23.11
CA TYR A 352 -9.68 -28.14 21.86
C TYR A 352 -9.42 -29.02 20.63
N VAL A 353 -8.29 -29.71 20.59
CA VAL A 353 -7.90 -30.59 19.47
C VAL A 353 -8.87 -31.77 19.31
N LYS A 354 -9.32 -32.38 20.42
CA LYS A 354 -10.29 -33.48 20.37
C LYS A 354 -11.62 -33.10 19.71
N CYS A 355 -12.00 -31.84 19.78
CA CYS A 355 -13.23 -31.33 19.15
C CYS A 355 -13.04 -30.89 17.70
N ARG A 356 -11.80 -31.02 17.15
CA ARG A 356 -11.49 -30.58 15.78
C ARG A 356 -11.58 -31.71 14.78
N THR A 357 -12.27 -31.47 13.65
CA THR A 357 -12.32 -32.36 12.49
C THR A 357 -11.31 -31.94 11.41
N SER A 358 -10.86 -30.67 11.44
CA SER A 358 -9.90 -30.12 10.50
C SER A 358 -8.47 -30.45 10.92
N LEU A 359 -7.59 -30.66 9.94
CA LEU A 359 -6.14 -30.80 10.19
C LEU A 359 -5.54 -29.51 10.75
N ARG A 360 -6.07 -28.34 10.36
CA ARG A 360 -5.68 -27.04 10.92
C ARG A 360 -6.29 -26.87 12.32
N LEU A 361 -5.53 -26.27 13.23
CA LEU A 361 -6.06 -25.91 14.55
C LEU A 361 -7.16 -24.83 14.41
N PHE A 362 -7.03 -23.93 13.44
CA PHE A 362 -7.94 -22.82 13.23
C PHE A 362 -8.41 -22.72 11.78
N ASP A 363 -9.71 -22.57 11.55
CA ASP A 363 -10.31 -22.47 10.23
C ASP A 363 -10.45 -21.02 9.74
N PHE A 364 -9.47 -20.16 10.09
CA PHE A 364 -9.48 -18.79 9.56
C PHE A 364 -9.24 -18.79 8.04
N PRO A 365 -10.05 -18.01 7.29
CA PRO A 365 -9.85 -17.84 5.85
C PRO A 365 -8.44 -17.35 5.54
N LEU A 366 -7.83 -17.95 4.49
CA LEU A 366 -6.54 -17.56 3.99
C LEU A 366 -6.69 -16.45 2.94
N ASN A 367 -5.73 -15.53 2.92
CA ASN A 367 -5.62 -14.56 1.83
C ASN A 367 -4.89 -15.17 0.62
N ALA A 368 -4.70 -14.39 -0.46
CA ALA A 368 -4.01 -14.84 -1.67
C ALA A 368 -2.53 -15.29 -1.45
N ASP A 369 -1.92 -14.85 -0.35
CA ASP A 369 -0.54 -15.26 0.04
C ASP A 369 -0.56 -16.46 1.00
N GLY A 370 -1.70 -17.14 1.20
CA GLY A 370 -1.84 -18.27 2.13
C GLY A 370 -1.78 -17.88 3.62
N LYS A 371 -2.03 -16.62 3.99
CA LYS A 371 -1.92 -16.11 5.37
C LYS A 371 -3.28 -15.91 6.02
N ALA A 372 -3.39 -16.28 7.31
CA ALA A 372 -4.60 -16.21 8.11
C ALA A 372 -4.71 -14.93 8.97
N GLN A 373 -3.62 -14.19 9.13
CA GLN A 373 -3.49 -13.05 10.04
C GLN A 373 -4.65 -12.04 9.94
N ASN A 374 -5.09 -11.68 8.73
CA ASN A 374 -6.12 -10.67 8.56
C ASN A 374 -7.47 -11.13 9.10
N ALA A 375 -7.86 -12.37 8.83
CA ALA A 375 -9.11 -12.95 9.31
C ALA A 375 -9.08 -13.17 10.83
N ALA A 376 -8.00 -13.75 11.35
CA ALA A 376 -7.78 -13.95 12.77
C ALA A 376 -7.78 -12.62 13.55
N SER A 377 -7.05 -11.61 13.06
CA SER A 377 -7.03 -10.27 13.65
C SER A 377 -8.41 -9.62 13.66
N LYS A 378 -9.12 -9.65 12.51
CA LYS A 378 -10.47 -9.07 12.40
C LYS A 378 -11.45 -9.72 13.38
N LYS A 379 -11.40 -11.04 13.54
CA LYS A 379 -12.27 -11.77 14.48
C LYS A 379 -11.89 -11.45 15.93
N SER A 380 -10.59 -11.49 16.30
CA SER A 380 -10.09 -11.12 17.62
C SER A 380 -10.46 -9.70 18.02
N MET A 381 -10.29 -8.73 17.10
CA MET A 381 -10.56 -7.32 17.38
C MET A 381 -12.02 -7.04 17.74
N ARG A 382 -12.99 -7.83 17.26
CA ARG A 382 -14.40 -7.70 17.66
C ARG A 382 -14.59 -7.91 19.17
N PHE A 383 -13.86 -8.84 19.75
CA PHE A 383 -13.93 -9.13 21.19
C PHE A 383 -13.09 -8.15 22.00
N ILE A 384 -11.89 -7.80 21.53
CA ILE A 384 -11.05 -6.78 22.18
C ILE A 384 -11.82 -5.46 22.29
N ARG A 385 -12.58 -5.05 21.27
CA ARG A 385 -13.38 -3.82 21.27
C ARG A 385 -14.59 -3.86 22.20
N LYS A 386 -14.99 -5.02 22.73
CA LYS A 386 -15.98 -5.11 23.82
C LYS A 386 -15.39 -4.67 25.17
N VAL A 387 -14.07 -4.75 25.34
CA VAL A 387 -13.37 -4.43 26.60
C VAL A 387 -12.73 -3.05 26.56
N THR A 388 -12.23 -2.62 25.41
CA THR A 388 -11.51 -1.35 25.28
C THR A 388 -11.67 -0.70 23.93
N LEU A 389 -11.84 0.62 23.92
CA LEU A 389 -11.80 1.46 22.71
C LEU A 389 -10.39 2.00 22.41
N ASP A 390 -9.42 1.73 23.27
CA ASP A 390 -8.04 2.18 23.06
C ASP A 390 -7.44 1.53 21.79
N HIS A 391 -7.21 2.35 20.77
CA HIS A 391 -6.64 1.91 19.50
C HIS A 391 -5.18 1.45 19.60
N ALA A 392 -4.48 1.75 20.69
CA ALA A 392 -3.12 1.23 20.94
C ALA A 392 -3.13 -0.27 21.28
N LEU A 393 -4.26 -0.78 21.77
CA LEU A 393 -4.45 -2.17 22.19
C LEU A 393 -5.12 -2.97 21.06
N VAL A 394 -4.41 -3.95 20.56
CA VAL A 394 -4.81 -4.78 19.40
C VAL A 394 -4.45 -6.25 19.66
N THR A 395 -4.83 -7.16 18.78
CA THR A 395 -4.46 -8.59 18.90
C THR A 395 -2.96 -8.79 19.11
N HIS A 396 -2.11 -8.02 18.43
CA HIS A 396 -0.66 -8.11 18.60
C HIS A 396 -0.17 -7.65 19.99
N SER A 397 -0.99 -6.91 20.73
CA SER A 397 -0.71 -6.52 22.11
C SER A 397 -0.58 -7.71 23.07
N LEU A 398 -1.22 -8.87 22.76
CA LEU A 398 -1.01 -10.11 23.53
C LEU A 398 0.47 -10.53 23.50
N ARG A 399 1.13 -10.43 22.37
CA ARG A 399 2.56 -10.71 22.25
C ARG A 399 3.43 -9.65 22.97
N HIS A 400 3.00 -8.38 23.01
CA HIS A 400 3.69 -7.37 23.81
C HIS A 400 3.54 -7.68 25.31
N SER A 401 2.34 -8.08 25.77
CA SER A 401 2.12 -8.51 27.14
C SER A 401 2.98 -9.72 27.51
N PHE A 402 3.08 -10.72 26.63
CA PHE A 402 3.98 -11.86 26.84
C PHE A 402 5.43 -11.42 27.08
N LYS A 403 5.95 -10.50 26.28
CA LYS A 403 7.33 -10.00 26.46
C LYS A 403 7.53 -9.27 27.80
N ASP A 404 6.53 -8.51 28.25
CA ASP A 404 6.60 -7.88 29.56
C ASP A 404 6.54 -8.90 30.69
N MET A 405 5.67 -9.92 30.58
CA MET A 405 5.62 -11.03 31.53
C MET A 405 6.94 -11.82 31.58
N CYS A 406 7.63 -12.01 30.46
CA CYS A 406 8.97 -12.61 30.46
C CYS A 406 9.96 -11.77 31.29
N ARG A 407 9.94 -10.44 31.14
CA ARG A 407 10.80 -9.54 31.90
C ARG A 407 10.47 -9.58 33.40
N ASP A 408 9.18 -9.57 33.73
CA ASP A 408 8.71 -9.64 35.12
C ASP A 408 9.06 -10.99 35.78
N ALA A 409 9.10 -12.07 34.99
CA ALA A 409 9.55 -13.40 35.43
C ALA A 409 11.08 -13.57 35.43
N GLY A 410 11.85 -12.55 35.07
CA GLY A 410 13.32 -12.60 35.02
C GLY A 410 13.88 -13.44 33.86
N VAL A 411 13.07 -13.71 32.81
CA VAL A 411 13.55 -14.44 31.61
C VAL A 411 14.51 -13.56 30.83
N PRO A 412 15.75 -14.00 30.55
CA PRO A 412 16.73 -13.24 29.79
C PRO A 412 16.22 -12.79 28.42
N GLU A 413 16.65 -11.62 27.96
CA GLU A 413 16.14 -11.01 26.73
C GLU A 413 16.45 -11.86 25.49
N ASP A 414 17.66 -12.39 25.39
CA ASP A 414 18.08 -13.29 24.32
C ASP A 414 17.23 -14.56 24.24
N LEU A 415 16.88 -15.13 25.42
CA LEU A 415 16.02 -16.31 25.52
C LEU A 415 14.59 -16.02 25.07
N HIS A 416 13.95 -14.97 25.58
CA HIS A 416 12.58 -14.65 25.12
C HIS A 416 12.54 -14.12 23.68
N ASP A 417 13.60 -13.52 23.16
CA ASP A 417 13.72 -13.14 21.77
C ASP A 417 13.87 -14.37 20.87
N PHE A 418 14.63 -15.35 21.30
CA PHE A 418 14.71 -16.64 20.61
C PHE A 418 13.35 -17.36 20.57
N ILE A 419 12.62 -17.44 21.70
CA ILE A 419 11.28 -18.02 21.78
C ILE A 419 10.32 -17.30 20.83
N THR A 420 10.35 -15.98 20.82
CA THR A 420 9.44 -15.17 19.99
C THR A 420 9.87 -15.06 18.51
N GLY A 421 11.09 -15.49 18.17
CA GLY A 421 11.65 -15.38 16.82
C GLY A 421 11.92 -13.92 16.42
N HIS A 422 12.41 -13.11 17.37
CA HIS A 422 13.09 -11.86 17.03
C HIS A 422 14.56 -12.20 16.72
N SER A 423 15.02 -11.85 15.51
CA SER A 423 16.45 -11.80 15.25
C SER A 423 16.97 -10.53 15.92
N GLY A 424 17.74 -10.68 17.01
CA GLY A 424 18.61 -9.61 17.49
C GLY A 424 19.50 -9.21 16.31
N GLY A 425 19.61 -7.91 16.01
CA GLY A 425 20.48 -7.41 14.94
C GLY A 425 21.99 -7.59 15.20
N ASP A 426 22.35 -8.42 16.16
CA ASP A 426 23.72 -8.64 16.60
C ASP A 426 24.27 -9.93 15.98
N SER A 427 25.46 -9.86 15.42
CA SER A 427 26.16 -11.00 14.80
C SER A 427 26.43 -12.14 15.79
N ALA A 428 26.42 -11.88 17.11
CA ALA A 428 26.58 -12.87 18.17
C ALA A 428 25.40 -13.89 18.24
N SER A 429 24.20 -13.50 17.80
CA SER A 429 23.03 -14.39 17.80
C SER A 429 23.06 -15.49 16.75
N ASN A 430 24.03 -15.45 15.82
CA ASN A 430 24.19 -16.44 14.77
C ASN A 430 25.16 -17.60 15.11
N TYR A 431 25.76 -17.58 16.30
CA TYR A 431 26.66 -18.63 16.74
C TYR A 431 25.94 -19.65 17.62
N GLY A 432 25.95 -20.94 17.21
CA GLY A 432 25.37 -22.07 17.92
C GLY A 432 23.92 -22.37 17.56
N GLU A 433 23.38 -23.47 18.13
CA GLU A 433 21.98 -23.92 17.91
C GLU A 433 20.95 -23.14 18.75
N GLY A 434 21.39 -22.11 19.47
CA GLY A 434 20.56 -21.33 20.39
C GLY A 434 20.21 -22.07 21.70
N HIS A 435 19.21 -21.60 22.39
CA HIS A 435 18.77 -22.19 23.67
C HIS A 435 18.11 -23.55 23.49
N SER A 436 18.40 -24.51 24.38
CA SER A 436 17.81 -25.86 24.33
C SER A 436 16.27 -25.80 24.45
N LEU A 437 15.59 -26.86 23.99
CA LEU A 437 14.13 -26.95 24.13
C LEU A 437 13.70 -26.96 25.62
N SER A 438 14.49 -27.62 26.50
CA SER A 438 14.25 -27.63 27.94
C SER A 438 14.36 -26.23 28.56
N THR A 439 15.46 -25.50 28.27
CA THR A 439 15.64 -24.13 28.79
C THR A 439 14.49 -23.21 28.41
N ARG A 440 13.99 -23.31 27.17
CA ARG A 440 12.82 -22.55 26.70
C ARG A 440 11.53 -22.97 27.40
N TYR A 441 11.35 -24.27 27.65
CA TYR A 441 10.20 -24.82 28.35
C TYR A 441 10.15 -24.35 29.79
N ASP A 442 11.27 -24.43 30.52
CA ASP A 442 11.39 -23.98 31.90
C ASP A 442 11.10 -22.48 31.99
N ALA A 443 11.62 -21.68 31.06
CA ALA A 443 11.35 -20.26 30.98
C ALA A 443 9.86 -19.96 30.77
N LEU A 444 9.17 -20.69 29.89
CA LEU A 444 7.74 -20.46 29.68
C LEU A 444 6.90 -20.86 30.89
N ASN A 445 7.26 -21.91 31.62
CA ASN A 445 6.57 -22.37 32.80
C ASN A 445 6.86 -21.49 34.06
N SER A 446 7.90 -20.67 34.05
CA SER A 446 8.15 -19.69 35.09
C SER A 446 7.18 -18.49 35.07
N ILE A 447 6.48 -18.28 33.95
CA ILE A 447 5.56 -17.17 33.73
C ILE A 447 4.18 -17.52 34.31
N LYS A 448 3.66 -16.68 35.20
CA LYS A 448 2.33 -16.86 35.79
C LYS A 448 1.23 -16.36 34.88
N HIS A 449 0.17 -17.14 34.74
CA HIS A 449 -0.97 -16.84 33.87
C HIS A 449 -2.31 -16.93 34.66
N ASP A 450 -2.38 -16.29 35.81
CA ASP A 450 -3.53 -16.36 36.76
C ASP A 450 -4.85 -15.83 36.17
N TYR A 451 -4.81 -15.20 35.01
CA TYR A 451 -5.96 -14.67 34.31
C TYR A 451 -6.57 -15.66 33.29
N LEU A 452 -5.98 -16.83 33.10
CA LEU A 452 -6.51 -17.84 32.18
C LEU A 452 -7.68 -18.64 32.74
N GLY A 453 -7.80 -18.67 34.07
CA GLY A 453 -8.89 -19.32 34.81
C GLY A 453 -8.61 -20.76 35.11
#